data_beb7667710c6f946052efe0bedcd0296
#
_entry.id   beb7667710c6f946052efe0bedcd0296
#
_cell.length_a   1.000
_cell.length_b   1.000
_cell.length_c   1.000
_cell.angle_alpha   90.00
_cell.angle_beta   90.00
_cell.angle_gamma   90.00
#
_symmetry.space_group_name_H-M   'P 1'
#
loop_
_entity.id
_entity.type
_entity.pdbx_description
1 polymer ?
#
loop_
_entity_poly.entity_id
_entity_poly.type
_entity_poly.pdbx_seq_one_letter_code
_entity_poly.pdbx_strand_id
1 'polypeptide(L)'
;MKRKSYFLVIILAIILIVIGYGMQYYYAPPKEREPYAIEKNNDDTIRVAYIGDSWAFFHKPYDQRISDSLTTKLNHPATVSSIGFCGRSSKEVYWYLFDNPELVSFISKGYDYCIISLGINDANKKMSTNYYKQSMAYIIQFMLANQITPIILEIPDYDIEKMYRWEIPSRKLLRPFSRFITGTPINCKTEFRQALDALLTEKKYGDRVQVIRYQTWNNHYAEDLKNLYKGDGIHLNEKGYTRLDSCIVDICVKLRNIASNENDRVQEKRI
;
A
#
# COMPACT_ATOMS: atom_id res chain seq x y z
N MET A 1 36.60 34.38 -24.04
CA MET A 1 36.24 32.93 -24.18
C MET A 1 36.13 32.20 -22.86
N LYS A 2 37.05 32.33 -21.89
CA LYS A 2 37.06 31.57 -20.61
C LYS A 2 35.76 31.70 -19.76
N ARG A 3 35.16 32.90 -19.65
CA ARG A 3 33.96 33.13 -18.82
C ARG A 3 32.72 32.37 -19.31
N LYS A 4 32.51 32.23 -20.64
CA LYS A 4 31.39 31.46 -21.23
C LYS A 4 31.55 29.96 -20.98
N SER A 5 32.78 29.45 -20.93
CA SER A 5 33.07 28.04 -20.66
C SER A 5 32.72 27.66 -19.22
N TYR A 6 33.09 28.50 -18.23
CA TYR A 6 32.72 28.26 -16.82
C TYR A 6 31.21 28.28 -16.58
N PHE A 7 30.50 29.20 -17.23
CA PHE A 7 29.03 29.24 -17.14
C PHE A 7 28.37 27.96 -17.68
N LEU A 8 28.87 27.44 -18.80
CA LEU A 8 28.36 26.18 -19.35
C LEU A 8 28.61 24.99 -18.43
N VAL A 9 29.78 24.91 -17.80
CA VAL A 9 30.13 23.85 -16.82
C VAL A 9 29.22 23.91 -15.60
N ILE A 10 28.93 25.10 -15.08
CA ILE A 10 28.02 25.28 -13.95
C ILE A 10 26.61 24.82 -14.30
N ILE A 11 26.09 25.21 -15.47
CA ILE A 11 24.76 24.74 -15.92
C ILE A 11 24.72 23.23 -16.03
N LEU A 12 25.74 22.61 -16.63
CA LEU A 12 25.81 21.15 -16.74
C LEU A 12 25.84 20.47 -15.38
N ALA A 13 26.62 21.00 -14.43
CA ALA A 13 26.67 20.50 -13.08
C ALA A 13 25.29 20.57 -12.38
N ILE A 14 24.56 21.69 -12.53
CA ILE A 14 23.22 21.85 -11.98
C ILE A 14 22.25 20.81 -12.60
N ILE A 15 22.29 20.63 -13.93
CA ILE A 15 21.47 19.65 -14.62
C ILE A 15 21.75 18.23 -14.09
N LEU A 16 23.01 17.86 -13.93
CA LEU A 16 23.39 16.54 -13.40
C LEU A 16 22.92 16.34 -11.96
N ILE A 17 23.00 17.36 -11.11
CA ILE A 17 22.48 17.32 -9.74
C ILE A 17 20.96 17.12 -9.75
N VAL A 18 20.24 17.86 -10.57
CA VAL A 18 18.77 17.75 -10.68
C VAL A 18 18.34 16.36 -11.18
N ILE A 19 19.04 15.83 -12.20
CA ILE A 19 18.80 14.47 -12.69
C ILE A 19 19.14 13.44 -11.60
N GLY A 20 20.27 13.58 -10.92
CA GLY A 20 20.66 12.68 -9.83
C GLY A 20 19.64 12.66 -8.70
N TYR A 21 19.14 13.82 -8.29
CA TYR A 21 18.05 13.93 -7.32
C TYR A 21 16.77 13.27 -7.83
N GLY A 22 16.41 13.52 -9.09
CA GLY A 22 15.24 12.88 -9.71
C GLY A 22 15.35 11.35 -9.74
N MET A 23 16.52 10.82 -10.10
CA MET A 23 16.80 9.38 -10.06
C MET A 23 16.64 8.81 -8.64
N GLN A 24 17.20 9.48 -7.63
CA GLN A 24 17.09 9.04 -6.24
C GLN A 24 15.66 9.08 -5.72
N TYR A 25 14.89 10.10 -6.11
CA TYR A 25 13.54 10.32 -5.59
C TYR A 25 12.49 9.46 -6.32
N TYR A 26 12.49 9.43 -7.66
CA TYR A 26 11.44 8.79 -8.46
C TYR A 26 11.77 7.37 -8.88
N TYR A 27 13.05 7.02 -9.02
CA TYR A 27 13.45 5.74 -9.61
C TYR A 27 14.04 4.77 -8.58
N ALA A 28 14.94 5.23 -7.71
CA ALA A 28 15.66 4.34 -6.81
C ALA A 28 14.75 3.74 -5.73
N PRO A 29 14.78 2.41 -5.52
CA PRO A 29 14.08 1.77 -4.41
C PRO A 29 14.63 2.23 -3.05
N PRO A 30 13.92 1.98 -1.94
CA PRO A 30 14.48 2.18 -0.61
C PRO A 30 15.65 1.22 -0.35
N LYS A 31 16.50 1.57 0.59
CA LYS A 31 17.43 0.62 1.18
C LYS A 31 16.69 -0.27 2.16
N GLU A 32 17.01 -1.56 2.14
CA GLU A 32 16.51 -2.52 3.10
C GLU A 32 16.94 -2.17 4.53
N ARG A 33 16.07 -2.37 5.48
CA ARG A 33 16.32 -2.19 6.92
C ARG A 33 15.84 -3.43 7.65
N GLU A 34 16.59 -3.85 8.66
CA GLU A 34 16.21 -4.99 9.48
C GLU A 34 14.93 -4.68 10.27
N PRO A 35 13.92 -5.56 10.20
CA PRO A 35 12.72 -5.43 11.00
C PRO A 35 13.04 -5.48 12.51
N TYR A 36 12.51 -4.55 13.27
CA TYR A 36 12.49 -4.68 14.73
C TYR A 36 11.38 -5.64 15.17
N ALA A 37 11.58 -6.30 16.31
CA ALA A 37 10.60 -7.24 16.85
C ALA A 37 9.40 -6.52 17.46
N ILE A 38 8.21 -7.07 17.21
CA ILE A 38 6.93 -6.62 17.80
C ILE A 38 6.41 -7.75 18.69
N GLU A 39 6.08 -7.41 19.93
CA GLU A 39 5.48 -8.38 20.85
C GLU A 39 4.05 -8.70 20.41
N LYS A 40 3.72 -9.99 20.38
CA LYS A 40 2.35 -10.43 20.15
C LYS A 40 1.50 -10.27 21.41
N ASN A 41 0.25 -9.92 21.18
CA ASN A 41 -0.74 -9.99 22.26
C ASN A 41 -1.09 -11.46 22.57
N ASN A 42 -1.21 -11.76 23.86
CA ASN A 42 -1.53 -13.10 24.34
C ASN A 42 -3.02 -13.30 24.69
N ASP A 43 -3.87 -12.33 24.31
CA ASP A 43 -5.31 -12.46 24.46
C ASP A 43 -5.96 -13.06 23.21
N ASP A 44 -7.21 -13.47 23.34
CA ASP A 44 -7.96 -14.11 22.24
C ASP A 44 -8.51 -13.13 21.21
N THR A 45 -8.19 -11.83 21.28
CA THR A 45 -8.73 -10.85 20.36
C THR A 45 -7.97 -10.85 19.03
N ILE A 46 -8.68 -11.02 17.92
CA ILE A 46 -8.13 -10.89 16.58
C ILE A 46 -7.91 -9.39 16.27
N ARG A 47 -6.68 -9.02 15.97
CA ARG A 47 -6.31 -7.63 15.67
C ARG A 47 -5.92 -7.44 14.23
N VAL A 48 -6.58 -6.50 13.55
CA VAL A 48 -6.33 -6.16 12.16
C VAL A 48 -5.85 -4.72 12.08
N ALA A 49 -4.63 -4.52 11.57
CA ALA A 49 -4.15 -3.21 11.16
C ALA A 49 -4.63 -2.87 9.76
N TYR A 50 -4.91 -1.61 9.49
CA TYR A 50 -5.05 -1.10 8.14
C TYR A 50 -4.09 0.07 7.96
N ILE A 51 -2.99 -0.14 7.25
CA ILE A 51 -1.97 0.87 6.98
C ILE A 51 -1.98 1.30 5.51
N GLY A 52 -1.59 2.52 5.23
CA GLY A 52 -1.47 2.94 3.84
C GLY A 52 -1.41 4.45 3.63
N ASP A 53 -1.93 4.87 2.50
CA ASP A 53 -2.02 6.27 2.10
C ASP A 53 -3.37 6.92 2.52
N SER A 54 -3.92 7.79 1.69
CA SER A 54 -5.21 8.43 1.97
C SER A 54 -6.38 7.44 2.04
N TRP A 55 -6.27 6.26 1.46
CA TRP A 55 -7.32 5.26 1.54
C TRP A 55 -7.45 4.69 2.96
N ALA A 56 -6.34 4.35 3.60
CA ALA A 56 -6.33 3.94 5.00
C ALA A 56 -6.73 5.11 5.93
N PHE A 57 -6.29 6.35 5.62
CA PHE A 57 -6.64 7.53 6.39
C PHE A 57 -8.15 7.79 6.39
N PHE A 58 -8.79 7.75 5.23
CA PHE A 58 -10.25 7.97 5.11
C PHE A 58 -11.08 6.76 5.50
N HIS A 59 -10.46 5.59 5.66
CA HIS A 59 -11.14 4.39 6.17
C HIS A 59 -11.38 4.45 7.68
N LYS A 60 -10.54 5.13 8.43
CA LYS A 60 -10.57 5.16 9.91
C LYS A 60 -11.97 5.31 10.55
N PRO A 61 -12.90 6.13 10.03
CA PRO A 61 -14.27 6.22 10.57
C PRO A 61 -15.09 4.91 10.45
N TYR A 62 -14.64 3.97 9.64
CA TYR A 62 -15.34 2.69 9.35
C TYR A 62 -14.71 1.48 10.05
N ASP A 63 -13.65 1.67 10.85
CA ASP A 63 -12.94 0.59 11.55
C ASP A 63 -13.90 -0.26 12.40
N GLN A 64 -14.83 0.38 13.11
CA GLN A 64 -15.80 -0.30 13.95
C GLN A 64 -16.71 -1.23 13.13
N ARG A 65 -17.11 -0.84 11.92
CA ARG A 65 -17.96 -1.66 11.03
C ARG A 65 -17.30 -2.98 10.66
N ILE A 66 -15.99 -2.96 10.37
CA ILE A 66 -15.25 -4.20 10.09
C ILE A 66 -15.08 -5.01 11.37
N SER A 67 -14.77 -4.37 12.51
CA SER A 67 -14.64 -5.04 13.82
C SER A 67 -15.90 -5.80 14.18
N ASP A 68 -17.06 -5.17 14.07
CA ASP A 68 -18.37 -5.78 14.37
C ASP A 68 -18.68 -6.94 13.43
N SER A 69 -18.40 -6.76 12.13
CA SER A 69 -18.60 -7.76 11.09
C SER A 69 -17.72 -9.00 11.31
N LEU A 70 -16.46 -8.80 11.65
CA LEU A 70 -15.52 -9.89 11.98
C LEU A 70 -15.94 -10.60 13.25
N THR A 71 -16.25 -9.87 14.31
CA THR A 71 -16.70 -10.44 15.60
C THR A 71 -17.93 -11.32 15.39
N THR A 72 -18.90 -10.84 14.61
CA THR A 72 -20.12 -11.59 14.31
C THR A 72 -19.84 -12.86 13.49
N LYS A 73 -19.07 -12.74 12.38
CA LYS A 73 -18.81 -13.87 11.48
C LYS A 73 -17.90 -14.93 12.10
N LEU A 74 -16.97 -14.53 12.94
CA LEU A 74 -16.02 -15.44 13.59
C LEU A 74 -16.54 -15.97 14.95
N ASN A 75 -17.60 -15.36 15.48
CA ASN A 75 -18.05 -15.59 16.85
C ASN A 75 -16.87 -15.44 17.85
N HIS A 76 -16.04 -14.43 17.65
CA HIS A 76 -14.79 -14.22 18.35
C HIS A 76 -14.45 -12.72 18.39
N PRO A 77 -13.94 -12.17 19.51
CA PRO A 77 -13.58 -10.77 19.58
C PRO A 77 -12.62 -10.36 18.47
N ALA A 78 -12.94 -9.30 17.74
CA ALA A 78 -12.06 -8.76 16.70
C ALA A 78 -12.04 -7.23 16.75
N THR A 79 -10.88 -6.66 16.50
CA THR A 79 -10.68 -5.21 16.44
C THR A 79 -9.93 -4.81 15.16
N VAL A 80 -10.36 -3.72 14.57
CA VAL A 80 -9.68 -3.12 13.40
C VAL A 80 -9.24 -1.73 13.77
N SER A 81 -8.05 -1.35 13.36
CA SER A 81 -7.52 0.01 13.52
C SER A 81 -6.83 0.46 12.24
N SER A 82 -7.09 1.70 11.82
CA SER A 82 -6.52 2.27 10.61
C SER A 82 -5.57 3.43 10.91
N ILE A 83 -4.46 3.47 10.16
CA ILE A 83 -3.56 4.61 10.08
C ILE A 83 -3.15 4.84 8.63
N GLY A 84 -3.28 6.08 8.16
CA GLY A 84 -2.97 6.41 6.77
C GLY A 84 -2.28 7.75 6.64
N PHE A 85 -1.42 7.86 5.64
CA PHE A 85 -0.60 9.04 5.37
C PHE A 85 -0.92 9.60 3.99
N CYS A 86 -1.78 10.62 3.94
CA CYS A 86 -2.26 11.20 2.68
C CYS A 86 -1.12 11.61 1.74
N GLY A 87 -1.21 11.17 0.50
CA GLY A 87 -0.26 11.51 -0.56
C GLY A 87 1.10 10.80 -0.45
N ARG A 88 1.31 9.88 0.49
CA ARG A 88 2.58 9.15 0.63
C ARG A 88 2.65 7.96 -0.32
N SER A 89 3.84 7.75 -0.86
CA SER A 89 4.18 6.60 -1.69
C SER A 89 4.56 5.38 -0.83
N SER A 90 4.66 4.22 -1.45
CA SER A 90 5.06 2.97 -0.80
C SER A 90 6.41 3.07 -0.08
N LYS A 91 7.42 3.72 -0.70
CA LYS A 91 8.74 3.96 -0.10
C LYS A 91 8.69 4.88 1.11
N GLU A 92 7.87 5.93 1.06
CA GLU A 92 7.69 6.84 2.18
C GLU A 92 7.04 6.12 3.37
N VAL A 93 6.01 5.28 3.12
CA VAL A 93 5.37 4.48 4.18
C VAL A 93 6.30 3.39 4.70
N TYR A 94 7.12 2.77 3.83
CA TYR A 94 8.18 1.86 4.30
C TYR A 94 9.16 2.53 5.26
N TRP A 95 9.62 3.74 4.96
CA TRP A 95 10.47 4.49 5.90
C TRP A 95 9.73 4.81 7.20
N TYR A 96 8.45 5.13 7.13
CA TYR A 96 7.64 5.44 8.31
C TYR A 96 7.50 4.26 9.28
N LEU A 97 7.62 3.01 8.82
CA LEU A 97 7.70 1.85 9.73
C LEU A 97 8.87 1.93 10.71
N PHE A 98 9.89 2.73 10.43
CA PHE A 98 11.07 2.87 11.28
C PHE A 98 11.23 4.27 11.86
N ASP A 99 10.82 5.29 11.14
CA ASP A 99 11.19 6.69 11.41
C ASP A 99 10.01 7.57 11.85
N ASN A 100 8.77 7.11 11.66
CA ASN A 100 7.58 7.86 12.06
C ASN A 100 7.06 7.34 13.41
N PRO A 101 7.14 8.11 14.52
CA PRO A 101 6.73 7.64 15.84
C PRO A 101 5.26 7.17 15.93
N GLU A 102 4.37 7.79 15.12
CA GLU A 102 2.95 7.43 15.10
C GLU A 102 2.75 6.03 14.49
N LEU A 103 3.39 5.74 13.33
CA LEU A 103 3.28 4.42 12.71
C LEU A 103 4.01 3.35 13.52
N VAL A 104 5.20 3.66 14.07
CA VAL A 104 5.95 2.75 14.94
C VAL A 104 5.12 2.38 16.17
N SER A 105 4.55 3.38 16.87
CA SER A 105 3.67 3.13 18.03
C SER A 105 2.39 2.38 17.64
N PHE A 106 1.85 2.65 16.46
CA PHE A 106 0.66 1.98 15.96
C PHE A 106 0.93 0.49 15.72
N ILE A 107 1.95 0.16 14.93
CA ILE A 107 2.22 -1.23 14.56
C ILE A 107 2.74 -2.07 15.73
N SER A 108 3.41 -1.45 16.72
CA SER A 108 3.91 -2.09 17.93
C SER A 108 2.81 -2.57 18.89
N LYS A 109 1.54 -2.27 18.62
CA LYS A 109 0.41 -2.83 19.38
C LYS A 109 0.21 -4.33 19.15
N GLY A 110 0.90 -4.91 18.18
CA GLY A 110 0.79 -6.32 17.81
C GLY A 110 -0.54 -6.62 17.09
N TYR A 111 -0.43 -7.08 15.85
CA TYR A 111 -1.58 -7.41 15.01
C TYR A 111 -1.41 -8.82 14.43
N ASP A 112 -2.53 -9.49 14.10
CA ASP A 112 -2.54 -10.78 13.41
C ASP A 112 -2.51 -10.58 11.89
N TYR A 113 -3.24 -9.57 11.42
CA TYR A 113 -3.37 -9.23 10.00
C TYR A 113 -3.05 -7.75 9.78
N CYS A 114 -2.48 -7.44 8.62
CA CYS A 114 -2.24 -6.06 8.21
C CYS A 114 -2.73 -5.83 6.77
N ILE A 115 -3.78 -5.02 6.61
CA ILE A 115 -4.25 -4.53 5.32
C ILE A 115 -3.31 -3.43 4.88
N ILE A 116 -2.83 -3.50 3.63
CA ILE A 116 -1.87 -2.56 3.06
C ILE A 116 -2.46 -1.94 1.79
N SER A 117 -2.82 -0.66 1.83
CA SER A 117 -3.30 0.10 0.68
C SER A 117 -2.26 1.11 0.22
N LEU A 118 -1.43 0.72 -0.73
CA LEU A 118 -0.34 1.52 -1.29
C LEU A 118 -0.24 1.35 -2.81
N GLY A 119 0.38 2.32 -3.47
CA GLY A 119 0.65 2.28 -4.89
C GLY A 119 -0.10 3.32 -5.71
N ILE A 120 -1.26 3.81 -5.26
CA ILE A 120 -2.01 4.88 -5.94
C ILE A 120 -1.14 6.14 -6.07
N ASN A 121 -0.46 6.52 -4.98
CA ASN A 121 0.44 7.68 -5.01
C ASN A 121 1.73 7.42 -5.79
N ASP A 122 2.22 6.20 -5.81
CA ASP A 122 3.34 5.79 -6.66
C ASP A 122 2.99 5.97 -8.14
N ALA A 123 1.83 5.49 -8.55
CA ALA A 123 1.31 5.66 -9.91
C ALA A 123 1.04 7.14 -10.25
N ASN A 124 0.46 7.90 -9.32
CA ASN A 124 0.17 9.32 -9.53
C ASN A 124 1.43 10.18 -9.65
N LYS A 125 2.43 9.95 -8.83
CA LYS A 125 3.72 10.65 -8.85
C LYS A 125 4.65 10.16 -9.97
N LYS A 126 4.27 9.10 -10.70
CA LYS A 126 5.10 8.47 -11.74
C LYS A 126 6.41 7.91 -11.18
N MET A 127 6.34 7.26 -10.03
CA MET A 127 7.46 6.49 -9.53
C MET A 127 7.77 5.31 -10.45
N SER A 128 8.98 4.77 -10.43
CA SER A 128 9.27 3.54 -11.18
C SER A 128 8.54 2.34 -10.57
N THR A 129 8.18 1.37 -11.40
CA THR A 129 7.58 0.12 -10.93
C THR A 129 8.54 -0.67 -10.02
N ASN A 130 9.85 -0.55 -10.24
CA ASN A 130 10.85 -1.15 -9.35
C ASN A 130 10.89 -0.49 -7.98
N TYR A 131 10.74 0.84 -7.91
CA TYR A 131 10.58 1.57 -6.66
C TYR A 131 9.42 1.01 -5.83
N TYR A 132 8.24 0.86 -6.46
CA TYR A 132 7.06 0.29 -5.83
C TYR A 132 7.28 -1.17 -5.42
N LYS A 133 7.74 -2.02 -6.35
CA LYS A 133 7.96 -3.45 -6.12
C LYS A 133 8.87 -3.70 -4.91
N GLN A 134 10.01 -3.03 -4.84
CA GLN A 134 10.93 -3.20 -3.71
C GLN A 134 10.40 -2.64 -2.40
N SER A 135 9.70 -1.51 -2.44
CA SER A 135 9.06 -0.94 -1.25
C SER A 135 8.02 -1.90 -0.67
N MET A 136 7.17 -2.46 -1.52
CA MET A 136 6.18 -3.47 -1.11
C MET A 136 6.84 -4.75 -0.60
N ALA A 137 7.93 -5.20 -1.24
CA ALA A 137 8.70 -6.36 -0.77
C ALA A 137 9.18 -6.18 0.67
N TYR A 138 9.73 -5.03 1.00
CA TYR A 138 10.25 -4.75 2.34
C TYR A 138 9.15 -4.53 3.38
N ILE A 139 8.01 -3.93 3.00
CA ILE A 139 6.84 -3.84 3.87
C ILE A 139 6.30 -5.24 4.19
N ILE A 140 6.15 -6.09 3.18
CA ILE A 140 5.70 -7.48 3.35
C ILE A 140 6.69 -8.25 4.25
N GLN A 141 7.98 -8.12 4.00
CA GLN A 141 9.03 -8.77 4.79
C GLN A 141 8.98 -8.33 6.26
N PHE A 142 8.79 -7.03 6.51
CA PHE A 142 8.61 -6.49 7.86
C PHE A 142 7.42 -7.13 8.58
N MET A 143 6.26 -7.25 7.90
CA MET A 143 5.07 -7.87 8.47
C MET A 143 5.30 -9.36 8.77
N LEU A 144 5.84 -10.10 7.81
CA LEU A 144 6.09 -11.54 7.96
C LEU A 144 7.13 -11.84 9.04
N ALA A 145 8.18 -11.01 9.19
CA ALA A 145 9.18 -11.14 10.24
C ALA A 145 8.55 -11.00 11.64
N ASN A 146 7.49 -10.23 11.75
CA ASN A 146 6.72 -10.03 12.97
C ASN A 146 5.47 -10.94 13.07
N GLN A 147 5.39 -11.99 12.22
CA GLN A 147 4.26 -12.92 12.19
C GLN A 147 2.90 -12.25 11.96
N ILE A 148 2.88 -11.11 11.29
CA ILE A 148 1.68 -10.40 10.86
C ILE A 148 1.40 -10.81 9.42
N THR A 149 0.22 -11.36 9.14
CA THR A 149 -0.16 -11.76 7.78
C THR A 149 -0.55 -10.54 6.95
N PRO A 150 0.19 -10.17 5.89
CA PRO A 150 -0.16 -9.03 5.06
C PRO A 150 -1.29 -9.36 4.09
N ILE A 151 -2.24 -8.42 3.98
CA ILE A 151 -3.36 -8.43 3.03
C ILE A 151 -3.22 -7.20 2.14
N ILE A 152 -2.79 -7.38 0.90
CA ILE A 152 -2.50 -6.26 0.01
C ILE A 152 -3.75 -5.88 -0.76
N LEU A 153 -4.12 -4.61 -0.75
CA LEU A 153 -5.09 -4.07 -1.69
C LEU A 153 -4.40 -3.77 -3.02
N GLU A 154 -4.78 -4.50 -4.05
CA GLU A 154 -4.33 -4.20 -5.41
C GLU A 154 -4.83 -2.82 -5.83
N ILE A 155 -4.03 -2.07 -6.59
CA ILE A 155 -4.41 -0.73 -7.08
C ILE A 155 -5.73 -0.83 -7.87
N PRO A 156 -6.80 -0.13 -7.45
CA PRO A 156 -8.10 -0.18 -8.11
C PRO A 156 -8.09 0.57 -9.45
N ASP A 157 -9.18 0.47 -10.17
CA ASP A 157 -9.46 1.42 -11.24
C ASP A 157 -9.95 2.74 -10.62
N TYR A 158 -9.28 3.85 -10.94
CA TYR A 158 -9.60 5.19 -10.53
C TYR A 158 -9.28 6.18 -11.66
N ASP A 159 -9.84 7.38 -11.60
CA ASP A 159 -9.64 8.39 -12.65
C ASP A 159 -8.31 9.12 -12.49
N ILE A 160 -7.24 8.48 -12.98
CA ILE A 160 -5.89 9.05 -12.93
C ILE A 160 -5.78 10.35 -13.74
N GLU A 161 -6.58 10.50 -14.81
CA GLU A 161 -6.57 11.70 -15.65
C GLU A 161 -7.26 12.88 -14.98
N LYS A 162 -8.33 12.63 -14.24
CA LYS A 162 -9.02 13.64 -13.44
C LYS A 162 -8.09 14.23 -12.39
N MET A 163 -7.28 13.40 -11.74
CA MET A 163 -6.22 13.84 -10.84
C MET A 163 -5.29 14.85 -11.49
N TYR A 164 -4.91 14.64 -12.75
CA TYR A 164 -4.04 15.57 -13.48
C TYR A 164 -4.67 16.94 -13.66
N ARG A 165 -5.98 16.99 -13.83
CA ARG A 165 -6.70 18.27 -14.04
C ARG A 165 -6.73 19.13 -12.77
N TRP A 166 -6.81 18.50 -11.61
CA TRP A 166 -6.94 19.15 -10.30
C TRP A 166 -5.61 19.41 -9.58
N GLU A 167 -4.49 19.02 -10.19
CA GLU A 167 -3.20 19.21 -9.56
C GLU A 167 -2.75 20.67 -9.49
N ILE A 168 -2.05 20.95 -8.39
CA ILE A 168 -1.34 22.22 -8.24
C ILE A 168 -0.28 22.40 -9.34
N PRO A 169 -0.04 23.64 -9.82
CA PRO A 169 0.86 23.91 -10.96
C PRO A 169 2.27 23.29 -10.80
N SER A 170 2.82 23.30 -9.58
CA SER A 170 4.15 22.70 -9.33
C SER A 170 4.21 21.20 -9.63
N ARG A 171 3.17 20.45 -9.32
CA ARG A 171 3.11 19.02 -9.65
C ARG A 171 2.93 18.76 -11.13
N LYS A 172 2.13 19.60 -11.82
CA LYS A 172 2.01 19.54 -13.29
C LYS A 172 3.35 19.71 -13.98
N LEU A 173 4.23 20.58 -13.45
CA LEU A 173 5.57 20.79 -13.98
C LEU A 173 6.51 19.60 -13.72
N LEU A 174 6.42 18.99 -12.53
CA LEU A 174 7.30 17.88 -12.13
C LEU A 174 6.97 16.54 -12.82
N ARG A 175 5.76 16.33 -13.29
CA ARG A 175 5.37 15.07 -13.93
C ARG A 175 6.08 14.74 -15.23
N PRO A 176 6.24 15.67 -16.19
CA PRO A 176 7.06 15.39 -17.38
C PRO A 176 8.48 14.97 -16.99
N PHE A 177 9.05 15.62 -15.97
CA PHE A 177 10.37 15.27 -15.45
C PHE A 177 10.40 13.89 -14.81
N SER A 178 9.45 13.56 -13.93
CA SER A 178 9.38 12.23 -13.32
C SER A 178 9.19 11.13 -14.38
N ARG A 179 8.33 11.35 -15.38
CA ARG A 179 8.15 10.42 -16.49
C ARG A 179 9.41 10.26 -17.35
N PHE A 180 10.14 11.33 -17.59
CA PHE A 180 11.43 11.26 -18.27
C PHE A 180 12.42 10.37 -17.50
N ILE A 181 12.49 10.51 -16.16
CA ILE A 181 13.36 9.73 -15.29
C ILE A 181 12.95 8.25 -15.22
N THR A 182 11.65 7.97 -15.14
CA THR A 182 11.14 6.62 -14.82
C THR A 182 10.67 5.83 -16.04
N GLY A 183 10.39 6.49 -17.15
CA GLY A 183 9.71 5.89 -18.31
C GLY A 183 8.22 5.55 -18.05
N THR A 184 7.66 5.92 -16.91
CA THR A 184 6.30 5.51 -16.49
C THR A 184 5.23 6.22 -17.34
N PRO A 185 4.26 5.49 -17.97
CA PRO A 185 3.19 6.08 -18.75
C PRO A 185 2.21 6.92 -17.91
N ILE A 186 1.33 7.67 -18.57
CA ILE A 186 0.31 8.48 -17.87
C ILE A 186 -0.62 7.57 -17.08
N ASN A 187 -1.24 6.61 -17.75
CA ASN A 187 -2.04 5.58 -17.09
C ASN A 187 -1.17 4.33 -16.88
N CYS A 188 -0.65 4.19 -15.69
CA CYS A 188 0.33 3.14 -15.33
C CYS A 188 -0.23 2.16 -14.30
N LYS A 189 -1.54 2.11 -14.10
CA LYS A 189 -2.14 1.18 -13.11
C LYS A 189 -1.79 -0.27 -13.41
N THR A 190 -1.84 -0.66 -14.67
CA THR A 190 -1.53 -2.03 -15.13
C THR A 190 -0.08 -2.39 -14.84
N GLU A 191 0.86 -1.49 -15.11
CA GLU A 191 2.28 -1.73 -14.85
C GLU A 191 2.58 -1.94 -13.36
N PHE A 192 1.89 -1.20 -12.49
CA PHE A 192 2.03 -1.37 -11.03
C PHE A 192 1.38 -2.67 -10.54
N ARG A 193 0.24 -3.08 -11.08
CA ARG A 193 -0.38 -4.38 -10.80
C ARG A 193 0.53 -5.53 -11.23
N GLN A 194 1.10 -5.45 -12.43
CA GLN A 194 2.07 -6.42 -12.93
C GLN A 194 3.34 -6.46 -12.06
N ALA A 195 3.80 -5.32 -11.55
CA ALA A 195 4.93 -5.27 -10.63
C ALA A 195 4.63 -5.97 -9.30
N LEU A 196 3.40 -5.85 -8.79
CA LEU A 196 2.94 -6.61 -7.62
C LEU A 196 2.90 -8.13 -7.93
N ASP A 197 2.33 -8.53 -9.04
CA ASP A 197 2.25 -9.94 -9.45
C ASP A 197 3.65 -10.56 -9.62
N ALA A 198 4.57 -9.82 -10.25
CA ALA A 198 5.95 -10.23 -10.38
C ALA A 198 6.62 -10.41 -9.00
N LEU A 199 6.41 -9.48 -8.06
CA LEU A 199 6.90 -9.58 -6.71
C LEU A 199 6.42 -10.87 -6.02
N LEU A 200 5.11 -11.12 -6.07
CA LEU A 200 4.50 -12.28 -5.41
C LEU A 200 5.04 -13.60 -5.98
N THR A 201 5.21 -13.65 -7.31
CA THR A 201 5.77 -14.81 -8.02
C THR A 201 7.24 -15.03 -7.70
N GLU A 202 8.07 -13.99 -7.77
CA GLU A 202 9.51 -14.07 -7.52
C GLU A 202 9.83 -14.49 -6.08
N LYS A 203 9.11 -13.95 -5.12
CA LYS A 203 9.35 -14.21 -3.69
C LYS A 203 8.66 -15.47 -3.17
N LYS A 204 7.78 -16.09 -3.96
CA LYS A 204 7.07 -17.34 -3.63
C LYS A 204 6.43 -17.30 -2.23
N TYR A 205 5.75 -16.21 -1.92
CA TYR A 205 5.13 -16.04 -0.59
C TYR A 205 4.05 -17.09 -0.30
N GLY A 206 3.39 -17.61 -1.34
CA GLY A 206 2.28 -18.55 -1.20
C GLY A 206 1.13 -17.97 -0.37
N ASP A 207 0.55 -18.77 0.48
CA ASP A 207 -0.59 -18.37 1.32
C ASP A 207 -0.25 -17.39 2.45
N ARG A 208 1.04 -17.13 2.68
CA ARG A 208 1.49 -16.16 3.71
C ARG A 208 1.16 -14.72 3.38
N VAL A 209 0.83 -14.41 2.13
CA VAL A 209 0.46 -13.07 1.65
C VAL A 209 -0.85 -13.18 0.88
N GLN A 210 -1.82 -12.40 1.26
CA GLN A 210 -3.11 -12.36 0.57
C GLN A 210 -3.23 -11.09 -0.25
N VAL A 211 -4.02 -11.14 -1.33
CA VAL A 211 -4.29 -9.99 -2.19
C VAL A 211 -5.78 -9.86 -2.43
N ILE A 212 -6.33 -8.69 -2.11
CA ILE A 212 -7.67 -8.32 -2.55
C ILE A 212 -7.53 -7.71 -3.94
N ARG A 213 -7.87 -8.50 -4.95
CA ARG A 213 -7.84 -8.07 -6.36
C ARG A 213 -8.92 -7.03 -6.62
N TYR A 214 -8.58 -5.98 -7.37
CA TYR A 214 -9.54 -4.91 -7.64
C TYR A 214 -10.79 -5.42 -8.35
N GLN A 215 -10.68 -6.45 -9.20
CA GLN A 215 -11.80 -7.02 -9.92
C GLN A 215 -12.87 -7.62 -8.99
N THR A 216 -12.56 -7.97 -7.77
CA THR A 216 -13.53 -8.53 -6.82
C THR A 216 -14.55 -7.51 -6.32
N TRP A 217 -14.21 -6.20 -6.38
CA TRP A 217 -15.07 -5.15 -5.86
C TRP A 217 -15.14 -3.88 -6.74
N ASN A 218 -14.25 -3.73 -7.72
CA ASN A 218 -14.13 -2.57 -8.61
C ASN A 218 -13.88 -3.02 -10.06
N ASN A 219 -14.84 -3.72 -10.66
CA ASN A 219 -14.72 -4.33 -11.99
C ASN A 219 -15.60 -3.69 -13.06
N HIS A 220 -16.49 -2.78 -12.69
CA HIS A 220 -17.37 -2.04 -13.60
C HIS A 220 -17.00 -0.54 -13.56
N TYR A 221 -15.80 -0.20 -14.05
CA TYR A 221 -15.18 1.10 -13.85
C TYR A 221 -16.07 2.31 -14.06
N ALA A 222 -16.80 2.38 -15.17
CA ALA A 222 -17.65 3.54 -15.49
C ALA A 222 -18.81 3.73 -14.50
N GLU A 223 -19.39 2.63 -14.02
CA GLU A 223 -20.47 2.60 -13.04
C GLU A 223 -19.91 2.80 -11.63
N ASP A 224 -18.85 2.07 -11.29
CA ASP A 224 -18.20 2.11 -10.00
C ASP A 224 -17.65 3.51 -9.71
N LEU A 225 -17.12 4.21 -10.72
CA LEU A 225 -16.63 5.58 -10.57
C LEU A 225 -17.72 6.56 -10.10
N LYS A 226 -18.97 6.36 -10.55
CA LYS A 226 -20.11 7.17 -10.12
C LYS A 226 -20.64 6.77 -8.73
N ASN A 227 -20.65 5.47 -8.46
CA ASN A 227 -21.35 4.91 -7.30
C ASN A 227 -20.45 4.74 -6.08
N LEU A 228 -19.17 4.41 -6.27
CA LEU A 228 -18.25 4.03 -5.19
C LEU A 228 -17.21 5.10 -4.85
N TYR A 229 -17.03 6.11 -5.73
CA TYR A 229 -16.02 7.13 -5.54
C TYR A 229 -16.62 8.49 -5.18
N LYS A 230 -15.83 9.30 -4.50
CA LYS A 230 -16.12 10.71 -4.31
C LYS A 230 -15.97 11.47 -5.62
N GLY A 231 -16.41 12.72 -5.66
CA GLY A 231 -16.33 13.58 -6.84
C GLY A 231 -14.92 13.80 -7.39
N ASP A 232 -13.86 13.47 -6.64
CA ASP A 232 -12.47 13.54 -7.09
C ASP A 232 -12.05 12.35 -7.98
N GLY A 233 -12.84 11.27 -8.01
CA GLY A 233 -12.60 10.08 -8.81
C GLY A 233 -11.49 9.17 -8.29
N ILE A 234 -11.04 9.36 -7.04
CA ILE A 234 -9.93 8.60 -6.43
C ILE A 234 -10.32 8.04 -5.09
N HIS A 235 -10.87 8.87 -4.21
CA HIS A 235 -11.22 8.42 -2.88
C HIS A 235 -12.60 7.77 -2.89
N LEU A 236 -12.73 6.67 -2.17
CA LEU A 236 -14.01 6.00 -2.00
C LEU A 236 -14.97 6.86 -1.18
N ASN A 237 -16.24 6.78 -1.54
CA ASN A 237 -17.34 7.20 -0.68
C ASN A 237 -17.71 6.05 0.29
N GLU A 238 -18.76 6.26 1.10
CA GLU A 238 -19.19 5.25 2.07
C GLU A 238 -19.57 3.92 1.42
N LYS A 239 -20.29 3.95 0.29
CA LYS A 239 -20.66 2.72 -0.45
C LYS A 239 -19.42 1.97 -0.96
N GLY A 240 -18.42 2.72 -1.43
CA GLY A 240 -17.15 2.15 -1.87
C GLY A 240 -16.41 1.46 -0.74
N TYR A 241 -16.30 2.11 0.42
CA TYR A 241 -15.73 1.47 1.61
C TYR A 241 -16.55 0.27 2.07
N THR A 242 -17.88 0.34 2.10
CA THR A 242 -18.72 -0.81 2.48
C THR A 242 -18.47 -2.02 1.59
N ARG A 243 -18.30 -1.80 0.28
CA ARG A 243 -18.02 -2.90 -0.67
C ARG A 243 -16.62 -3.47 -0.47
N LEU A 244 -15.62 -2.62 -0.23
CA LEU A 244 -14.25 -3.04 0.07
C LEU A 244 -14.18 -3.81 1.39
N ASP A 245 -14.87 -3.32 2.43
CA ASP A 245 -14.90 -3.93 3.76
C ASP A 245 -15.45 -5.36 3.73
N SER A 246 -16.44 -5.62 2.87
CA SER A 246 -16.95 -6.99 2.68
C SER A 246 -15.84 -7.94 2.22
N CYS A 247 -15.00 -7.51 1.26
CA CYS A 247 -13.87 -8.31 0.79
C CYS A 247 -12.80 -8.49 1.87
N ILE A 248 -12.54 -7.45 2.68
CA ILE A 248 -11.60 -7.52 3.80
C ILE A 248 -12.08 -8.54 4.84
N VAL A 249 -13.34 -8.45 5.21
CA VAL A 249 -13.94 -9.38 6.19
C VAL A 249 -13.89 -10.83 5.67
N ASP A 250 -14.25 -11.06 4.42
CA ASP A 250 -14.26 -12.42 3.84
C ASP A 250 -12.83 -13.03 3.80
N ILE A 251 -11.80 -12.25 3.49
CA ILE A 251 -10.41 -12.73 3.53
C ILE A 251 -9.97 -13.03 4.97
N CYS A 252 -10.23 -12.14 5.93
CA CYS A 252 -9.86 -12.37 7.33
C CYS A 252 -10.55 -13.61 7.90
N VAL A 253 -11.84 -13.83 7.60
CA VAL A 253 -12.57 -15.04 8.00
C VAL A 253 -11.95 -16.29 7.38
N LYS A 254 -11.64 -16.26 6.08
CA LYS A 254 -10.96 -17.38 5.40
C LYS A 254 -9.63 -17.73 6.06
N LEU A 255 -8.80 -16.74 6.34
CA LEU A 255 -7.49 -16.93 6.97
C LEU A 255 -7.61 -17.54 8.37
N ARG A 256 -8.55 -17.06 9.18
CA ARG A 256 -8.78 -17.60 10.51
C ARG A 256 -9.20 -19.06 10.47
N ASN A 257 -10.11 -19.43 9.55
CA ASN A 257 -10.57 -20.81 9.41
C ASN A 257 -9.44 -21.76 8.96
N ILE A 258 -8.53 -21.30 8.10
CA ILE A 258 -7.35 -22.09 7.71
C ILE A 258 -6.45 -22.34 8.93
N ALA A 259 -6.13 -21.31 9.71
CA ALA A 259 -5.29 -21.41 10.90
C ALA A 259 -5.89 -22.34 11.98
N SER A 260 -7.22 -22.29 12.17
CA SER A 260 -7.90 -23.18 13.11
C SER A 260 -7.81 -24.65 12.67
N ASN A 261 -8.08 -24.94 11.40
CA ASN A 261 -8.00 -26.30 10.85
C ASN A 261 -6.57 -26.89 10.89
N GLU A 262 -5.54 -26.07 10.75
CA GLU A 262 -4.15 -26.52 10.88
C GLU A 262 -3.80 -26.86 12.32
N ASN A 263 -4.26 -26.07 13.29
CA ASN A 263 -4.05 -26.33 14.70
C ASN A 263 -4.72 -27.64 15.14
N ASP A 264 -5.94 -27.91 14.70
CA ASP A 264 -6.67 -29.15 15.01
C ASP A 264 -5.94 -30.38 14.45
N ARG A 265 -5.46 -30.33 13.22
CA ARG A 265 -4.66 -31.39 12.59
C ARG A 265 -3.33 -31.66 13.31
N VAL A 266 -2.70 -30.63 13.87
CA VAL A 266 -1.46 -30.79 14.63
C VAL A 266 -1.72 -31.43 15.99
N GLN A 267 -2.86 -31.13 16.62
CA GLN A 267 -3.26 -31.76 17.88
C GLN A 267 -3.62 -33.25 17.69
N GLU A 268 -4.38 -33.58 16.63
CA GLU A 268 -4.74 -34.96 16.32
C GLU A 268 -3.51 -35.88 16.05
N LYS A 269 -2.42 -35.33 15.53
CA LYS A 269 -1.16 -36.08 15.28
C LYS A 269 -0.30 -36.26 16.54
N ARG A 270 -0.62 -35.60 17.64
CA ARG A 270 0.11 -35.70 18.91
C ARG A 270 -0.52 -36.65 19.95
N ILE A 271 -1.73 -37.14 19.62
CA ILE A 271 -2.45 -38.19 20.36
C ILE A 271 -2.17 -39.55 19.66
#